data_8091ed75127140a3f793b1413d296a19
#
_entry.id   8091ed75127140a3f793b1413d296a19
#
_cell.length_a   1.000
_cell.length_b   1.000
_cell.length_c   1.000
_cell.angle_alpha   90.00
_cell.angle_beta   90.00
_cell.angle_gamma   90.00
#
_symmetry.space_group_name_H-M   'P 1'
#
loop_
_entity.id
_entity.type
_entity.pdbx_description
1 polymer ?
#
loop_
_entity_poly.entity_id
_entity_poly.type
_entity_poly.pdbx_seq_one_letter_code
_entity_poly.pdbx_strand_id
1 'polypeptide(L)'
;MTQKTPEKIAVGIDLGTTYSTISYIDEHGKPICIENSIGQILTPSAVCLEATGIVVGSDAVKSSAFSPDKYFECFKREMGENKRFLCNGVETPPEVLSALVLEKLKADAEKRIGPFKDAVITVPAYFDENRRQATVVAAELAGINVLEIINEPTAAAVAFGVNQGPDCNKTILVYDLGGGTFDVSILKIENGNFTTIATDGDVQLGGKDFDERLINFLAEEFEKEHGVDPRQNSSDLSQLWCDAEETKRSLSEREEVPHVMFFSGHRHRVNVTRQKFNDLTADLVRRSGTTAEMLLREIGMTWDGIDDLLVVGGSSRIPAVREMLTSISGKEPNYSMNPDQVVGHGAALLCHSLTNAKGDDQFSLVDVNSRSLGVIGIDPQTKEKFNHIVIPKNTPLPFNATEIFVTGKIDQASVAIPVVEGESRRPEECVQIGKCSVRDLPRGLPVGTKIQVHFAYDSSGRLEVSARIPVARQSAATVIDRKTDRERQSLGAWKDRLTGKPVSQKNEPTSSDNLSRLDALFLEIASTSSSGDPKIEKRISQLRKDLEAKRKKHQEAQQKQANSPNRAEAVQYSSILSKLSKGIASIEAEIKFTEIECGRQIVLAGKEGFGEAAQAEEARELMAKLKALSPNASKK
;
A
#
# COMPACT_ATOMS: atom_id res chain seq x y z
N MET A 1 -10.57 -29.35 41.08
CA MET A 1 -9.57 -28.60 40.30
C MET A 1 -10.11 -28.51 38.90
N THR A 2 -10.80 -27.43 38.59
CA THR A 2 -11.26 -27.11 37.25
C THR A 2 -10.01 -26.76 36.42
N GLN A 3 -9.67 -27.58 35.43
CA GLN A 3 -8.67 -27.23 34.43
C GLN A 3 -9.11 -25.91 33.78
N LYS A 4 -8.42 -24.79 34.09
CA LYS A 4 -8.54 -23.57 33.30
C LYS A 4 -8.16 -23.96 31.87
N THR A 5 -9.06 -23.78 30.93
CA THR A 5 -8.76 -23.83 29.50
C THR A 5 -7.58 -22.85 29.29
N PRO A 6 -6.50 -23.25 28.62
CA PRO A 6 -5.39 -22.31 28.38
C PRO A 6 -5.94 -21.07 27.68
N GLU A 7 -5.72 -19.91 28.27
CA GLU A 7 -6.08 -18.63 27.70
C GLU A 7 -5.48 -18.55 26.28
N LYS A 8 -6.30 -18.25 25.28
CA LYS A 8 -5.81 -18.06 23.92
C LYS A 8 -4.91 -16.83 23.91
N ILE A 9 -3.65 -17.05 23.60
CA ILE A 9 -2.70 -15.95 23.43
C ILE A 9 -3.11 -15.16 22.20
N ALA A 10 -3.43 -13.89 22.40
CA ALA A 10 -3.82 -12.94 21.39
C ALA A 10 -2.82 -11.78 21.38
N VAL A 11 -2.43 -11.33 20.21
CA VAL A 11 -1.39 -10.32 20.06
C VAL A 11 -1.88 -9.13 19.23
N GLY A 12 -1.31 -7.96 19.53
CA GLY A 12 -1.40 -6.77 18.70
C GLY A 12 -0.11 -6.58 17.90
N ILE A 13 -0.23 -6.30 16.62
CA ILE A 13 0.92 -6.05 15.74
C ILE A 13 0.79 -4.65 15.16
N ASP A 14 1.80 -3.83 15.43
CA ASP A 14 2.04 -2.60 14.68
C ASP A 14 2.96 -2.90 13.50
N LEU A 15 2.38 -2.99 12.30
CA LEU A 15 3.13 -3.18 11.07
C LEU A 15 3.52 -1.83 10.49
N GLY A 16 4.62 -1.24 10.95
CA GLY A 16 5.07 0.07 10.51
C GLY A 16 5.82 0.09 9.17
N THR A 17 5.94 1.26 8.56
CA THR A 17 6.68 1.44 7.29
C THR A 17 8.18 1.19 7.45
N THR A 18 8.76 1.63 8.58
CA THR A 18 10.20 1.50 8.87
C THR A 18 10.49 0.52 9.98
N TYR A 19 9.67 0.48 11.01
CA TYR A 19 9.80 -0.42 12.15
C TYR A 19 8.44 -1.02 12.48
N SER A 20 8.44 -2.27 12.91
CA SER A 20 7.26 -2.99 13.36
C SER A 20 7.45 -3.53 14.77
N THR A 21 6.35 -3.62 15.53
CA THR A 21 6.33 -4.17 16.88
C THR A 21 5.23 -5.21 17.02
N ILE A 22 5.40 -6.09 18.01
CA ILE A 22 4.39 -7.06 18.42
C ILE A 22 4.22 -6.99 19.94
N SER A 23 2.98 -6.94 20.39
CA SER A 23 2.62 -6.79 21.80
C SER A 23 1.58 -7.82 22.22
N TYR A 24 1.53 -8.16 23.50
CA TYR A 24 0.53 -9.01 24.09
C TYR A 24 0.10 -8.46 25.46
N ILE A 25 -0.97 -9.00 26.03
CA ILE A 25 -1.41 -8.66 27.39
C ILE A 25 -0.83 -9.68 28.35
N ASP A 26 -0.11 -9.22 29.37
CA ASP A 26 0.49 -10.06 30.40
C ASP A 26 -0.53 -10.59 31.42
N GLU A 27 -0.08 -11.39 32.38
CA GLU A 27 -0.89 -11.96 33.46
C GLU A 27 -1.50 -10.91 34.41
N HIS A 28 -1.00 -9.66 34.36
CA HIS A 28 -1.48 -8.51 35.13
C HIS A 28 -2.42 -7.59 34.34
N GLY A 29 -2.81 -7.98 33.12
CA GLY A 29 -3.66 -7.19 32.23
C GLY A 29 -2.94 -6.01 31.56
N LYS A 30 -1.60 -5.99 31.56
CA LYS A 30 -0.82 -4.88 30.98
C LYS A 30 -0.31 -5.23 29.57
N PRO A 31 -0.38 -4.29 28.62
CA PRO A 31 0.22 -4.48 27.31
C PRO A 31 1.75 -4.40 27.39
N ILE A 32 2.43 -5.39 26.83
CA ILE A 32 3.89 -5.51 26.79
C ILE A 32 4.34 -5.78 25.36
N CYS A 33 5.31 -4.99 24.88
CA CYS A 33 6.01 -5.28 23.63
C CYS A 33 6.94 -6.47 23.80
N ILE A 34 6.93 -7.36 22.82
CA ILE A 34 7.79 -8.56 22.78
C ILE A 34 9.09 -8.20 22.09
N GLU A 35 10.22 -8.47 22.75
CA GLU A 35 11.54 -8.29 22.16
C GLU A 35 11.79 -9.33 21.07
N ASN A 36 12.41 -8.90 19.99
CA ASN A 36 12.90 -9.77 18.93
C ASN A 36 14.10 -10.62 19.35
N SER A 37 14.65 -11.41 18.43
CA SER A 37 15.77 -12.33 18.69
C SER A 37 17.08 -11.66 19.15
N ILE A 38 17.21 -10.34 18.98
CA ILE A 38 18.39 -9.57 19.42
C ILE A 38 18.10 -8.65 20.61
N GLY A 39 16.97 -8.85 21.30
CA GLY A 39 16.58 -8.09 22.49
C GLY A 39 16.06 -6.69 22.23
N GLN A 40 15.57 -6.38 21.04
CA GLN A 40 14.98 -5.10 20.68
C GLN A 40 13.47 -5.23 20.51
N ILE A 41 12.71 -4.25 20.96
CA ILE A 41 11.26 -4.18 20.77
C ILE A 41 10.86 -3.75 19.35
N LEU A 42 11.72 -2.98 18.67
CA LEU A 42 11.53 -2.53 17.30
C LEU A 42 12.24 -3.48 16.34
N THR A 43 11.51 -4.01 15.38
CA THR A 43 12.07 -4.79 14.28
C THR A 43 11.97 -3.97 13.00
N PRO A 44 13.09 -3.67 12.32
CA PRO A 44 13.06 -2.96 11.04
C PRO A 44 12.17 -3.68 10.02
N SER A 45 11.29 -2.97 9.34
CA SER A 45 10.45 -3.47 8.26
C SER A 45 11.27 -3.53 6.96
N ALA A 46 12.31 -4.36 6.99
CA ALA A 46 13.31 -4.49 5.94
C ALA A 46 13.58 -5.96 5.61
N VAL A 47 13.82 -6.24 4.33
CA VAL A 47 14.10 -7.57 3.79
C VAL A 47 15.34 -7.49 2.89
N CYS A 48 16.28 -8.42 3.03
CA CYS A 48 17.40 -8.57 2.12
C CYS A 48 17.50 -10.03 1.63
N LEU A 49 17.74 -10.19 0.33
CA LEU A 49 17.85 -11.48 -0.32
C LEU A 49 19.32 -11.86 -0.51
N GLU A 50 19.88 -12.51 0.49
CA GLU A 50 21.28 -12.99 0.43
C GLU A 50 21.40 -14.29 -0.37
N ALA A 51 22.62 -14.65 -0.74
CA ALA A 51 22.90 -15.93 -1.40
C ALA A 51 22.56 -17.14 -0.51
N THR A 52 22.60 -16.96 0.81
CA THR A 52 22.32 -17.98 1.83
C THR A 52 20.84 -18.08 2.21
N GLY A 53 20.00 -17.12 1.78
CA GLY A 53 18.58 -17.09 2.09
C GLY A 53 18.03 -15.67 2.27
N ILE A 54 16.83 -15.59 2.83
CA ILE A 54 16.17 -14.33 3.12
C ILE A 54 16.45 -13.92 4.55
N VAL A 55 16.94 -12.70 4.74
CA VAL A 55 17.12 -12.09 6.06
C VAL A 55 16.15 -10.93 6.23
N VAL A 56 15.65 -10.73 7.45
CA VAL A 56 14.61 -9.75 7.77
C VAL A 56 15.01 -8.99 9.04
N GLY A 57 14.66 -7.71 9.09
CA GLY A 57 14.89 -6.87 10.25
C GLY A 57 16.30 -6.29 10.28
N SER A 58 16.90 -6.21 11.46
CA SER A 58 18.22 -5.58 11.66
C SER A 58 19.36 -6.20 10.84
N ASP A 59 19.28 -7.50 10.56
CA ASP A 59 20.28 -8.15 9.73
C ASP A 59 20.13 -7.76 8.26
N ALA A 60 18.89 -7.57 7.78
CA ALA A 60 18.66 -7.03 6.44
C ALA A 60 19.23 -5.60 6.30
N VAL A 61 19.04 -4.76 7.31
CA VAL A 61 19.61 -3.40 7.31
C VAL A 61 21.14 -3.43 7.26
N LYS A 62 21.80 -4.30 8.03
CA LYS A 62 23.26 -4.46 7.97
C LYS A 62 23.76 -4.91 6.61
N SER A 63 22.96 -5.72 5.91
CA SER A 63 23.30 -6.24 4.57
C SER A 63 23.09 -5.23 3.45
N SER A 64 22.38 -4.12 3.70
CA SER A 64 22.03 -3.12 2.67
C SER A 64 23.25 -2.50 1.98
N ALA A 65 24.30 -2.20 2.74
CA ALA A 65 25.53 -1.62 2.21
C ALA A 65 26.31 -2.58 1.28
N PHE A 66 26.17 -3.90 1.50
CA PHE A 66 26.87 -4.92 0.71
C PHE A 66 26.04 -5.46 -0.46
N SER A 67 24.72 -5.35 -0.37
CA SER A 67 23.78 -5.90 -1.34
C SER A 67 22.59 -4.94 -1.56
N PRO A 68 22.83 -3.69 -1.98
CA PRO A 68 21.78 -2.67 -2.11
C PRO A 68 20.68 -3.07 -3.09
N ASP A 69 21.02 -3.76 -4.18
CA ASP A 69 20.06 -4.21 -5.19
C ASP A 69 19.15 -5.36 -4.70
N LYS A 70 19.46 -5.93 -3.54
CA LYS A 70 18.73 -7.04 -2.90
C LYS A 70 18.06 -6.62 -1.59
N TYR A 71 18.16 -5.36 -1.22
CA TYR A 71 17.61 -4.78 -0.02
C TYR A 71 16.31 -4.05 -0.33
N PHE A 72 15.27 -4.32 0.43
CA PHE A 72 13.94 -3.78 0.26
C PHE A 72 13.42 -3.25 1.58
N GLU A 73 12.99 -2.00 1.58
CA GLU A 73 12.35 -1.33 2.71
C GLU A 73 11.19 -0.44 2.21
N CYS A 74 10.43 0.16 3.13
CA CYS A 74 9.32 1.08 2.84
C CYS A 74 8.24 0.51 1.91
N PHE A 75 8.21 -0.79 1.66
CA PHE A 75 7.24 -1.45 0.78
C PHE A 75 5.80 -1.34 1.30
N LYS A 76 5.57 -1.00 2.57
CA LYS A 76 4.24 -0.72 3.12
C LYS A 76 3.57 0.47 2.40
N ARG A 77 4.32 1.47 1.93
CA ARG A 77 3.77 2.59 1.14
C ARG A 77 3.14 2.15 -0.19
N GLU A 78 3.57 1.02 -0.70
CA GLU A 78 3.15 0.47 -2.00
C GLU A 78 2.10 -0.65 -1.86
N MET A 79 1.64 -0.95 -0.63
CA MET A 79 0.62 -1.96 -0.37
C MET A 79 -0.67 -1.64 -1.15
N GLY A 80 -1.26 -2.68 -1.75
CA GLY A 80 -2.47 -2.51 -2.55
C GLY A 80 -2.27 -1.87 -3.93
N GLU A 81 -1.05 -1.44 -4.26
CA GLU A 81 -0.69 -0.86 -5.55
C GLU A 81 -0.16 -1.93 -6.53
N ASN A 82 -0.10 -1.58 -7.82
CA ASN A 82 0.47 -2.48 -8.83
C ASN A 82 2.00 -2.49 -8.86
N LYS A 83 2.66 -2.00 -7.81
CA LYS A 83 4.13 -1.99 -7.75
C LYS A 83 4.66 -3.39 -7.52
N ARG A 84 5.77 -3.71 -8.15
CA ARG A 84 6.50 -4.97 -7.99
C ARG A 84 7.97 -4.66 -7.73
N PHE A 85 8.53 -5.36 -6.78
CA PHE A 85 9.95 -5.32 -6.44
C PHE A 85 10.65 -6.48 -7.13
N LEU A 86 11.75 -6.22 -7.80
CA LEU A 86 12.50 -7.28 -8.47
C LEU A 86 13.42 -7.99 -7.48
N CYS A 87 12.96 -9.10 -6.94
CA CYS A 87 13.64 -9.89 -5.93
C CYS A 87 14.30 -11.13 -6.57
N ASN A 88 15.62 -11.16 -6.72
CA ASN A 88 16.35 -12.26 -7.39
C ASN A 88 15.74 -12.67 -8.76
N GLY A 89 15.35 -11.71 -9.57
CA GLY A 89 14.72 -11.95 -10.86
C GLY A 89 13.21 -12.32 -10.80
N VAL A 90 12.62 -12.35 -9.59
CA VAL A 90 11.18 -12.59 -9.39
C VAL A 90 10.51 -11.26 -9.06
N GLU A 91 9.52 -10.88 -9.85
CA GLU A 91 8.65 -9.73 -9.56
C GLU A 91 7.82 -10.04 -8.31
N THR A 92 8.07 -9.35 -7.21
CA THR A 92 7.50 -9.62 -5.89
C THR A 92 6.60 -8.47 -5.45
N PRO A 93 5.34 -8.75 -5.11
CA PRO A 93 4.44 -7.72 -4.58
C PRO A 93 4.80 -7.31 -3.15
N PRO A 94 4.45 -6.07 -2.73
CA PRO A 94 4.71 -5.57 -1.38
C PRO A 94 4.08 -6.43 -0.27
N GLU A 95 2.95 -7.09 -0.54
CA GLU A 95 2.28 -8.00 0.38
C GLU A 95 3.17 -9.18 0.78
N VAL A 96 3.97 -9.72 -0.15
CA VAL A 96 4.90 -10.82 0.13
C VAL A 96 6.06 -10.36 1.01
N LEU A 97 6.61 -9.17 0.75
CA LEU A 97 7.67 -8.59 1.59
C LEU A 97 7.15 -8.29 3.00
N SER A 98 5.94 -7.75 3.11
CA SER A 98 5.27 -7.53 4.40
C SER A 98 5.00 -8.84 5.14
N ALA A 99 4.62 -9.90 4.43
CA ALA A 99 4.43 -11.22 5.03
C ALA A 99 5.72 -11.78 5.64
N LEU A 100 6.88 -11.56 5.01
CA LEU A 100 8.17 -11.98 5.56
C LEU A 100 8.50 -11.24 6.87
N VAL A 101 8.17 -9.95 6.98
CA VAL A 101 8.31 -9.20 8.23
C VAL A 101 7.38 -9.75 9.30
N LEU A 102 6.11 -10.00 8.97
CA LEU A 102 5.14 -10.58 9.89
C LEU A 102 5.53 -11.99 10.35
N GLU A 103 6.10 -12.83 9.47
CA GLU A 103 6.65 -14.14 9.84
C GLU A 103 7.82 -14.01 10.84
N LYS A 104 8.69 -13.04 10.63
CA LYS A 104 9.80 -12.77 11.55
C LYS A 104 9.29 -12.35 12.93
N LEU A 105 8.34 -11.41 13.00
CA LEU A 105 7.72 -10.98 14.24
C LEU A 105 7.05 -12.16 14.96
N LYS A 106 6.28 -12.96 14.22
CA LYS A 106 5.61 -14.15 14.74
C LYS A 106 6.62 -15.16 15.30
N ALA A 107 7.65 -15.50 14.53
CA ALA A 107 8.66 -16.48 14.95
C ALA A 107 9.44 -16.03 16.20
N ASP A 108 9.68 -14.73 16.35
CA ASP A 108 10.36 -14.19 17.54
C ASP A 108 9.43 -14.17 18.75
N ALA A 109 8.16 -13.78 18.55
CA ALA A 109 7.16 -13.78 19.62
C ALA A 109 6.85 -15.19 20.13
N GLU A 110 6.68 -16.17 19.22
CA GLU A 110 6.39 -17.56 19.59
C GLU A 110 7.47 -18.21 20.48
N LYS A 111 8.73 -17.77 20.38
CA LYS A 111 9.80 -18.21 21.28
C LYS A 111 9.63 -17.74 22.72
N ARG A 112 8.90 -16.62 22.92
CA ARG A 112 8.73 -15.98 24.23
C ARG A 112 7.40 -16.33 24.89
N ILE A 113 6.31 -16.28 24.10
CA ILE A 113 4.94 -16.43 24.62
C ILE A 113 4.26 -17.74 24.19
N GLY A 114 4.92 -18.57 23.37
CA GLY A 114 4.33 -19.76 22.77
C GLY A 114 3.55 -19.48 21.48
N PRO A 115 3.09 -20.55 20.79
CA PRO A 115 2.41 -20.42 19.50
C PRO A 115 1.08 -19.68 19.61
N PHE A 116 0.82 -18.80 18.66
CA PHE A 116 -0.43 -18.07 18.53
C PHE A 116 -0.92 -18.06 17.06
N LYS A 117 -2.19 -17.74 16.85
CA LYS A 117 -2.76 -17.61 15.51
C LYS A 117 -3.50 -16.29 15.32
N ASP A 118 -4.14 -15.81 16.37
CA ASP A 118 -5.06 -14.66 16.31
C ASP A 118 -4.30 -13.37 16.61
N ALA A 119 -4.51 -12.34 15.77
CA ALA A 119 -3.92 -11.02 15.97
C ALA A 119 -4.86 -9.89 15.52
N VAL A 120 -4.69 -8.71 16.13
CA VAL A 120 -5.13 -7.42 15.61
C VAL A 120 -3.92 -6.74 14.98
N ILE A 121 -4.09 -6.19 13.78
CA ILE A 121 -3.00 -5.53 13.05
C ILE A 121 -3.38 -4.08 12.76
N THR A 122 -2.42 -3.17 12.94
CA THR A 122 -2.65 -1.75 12.70
C THR A 122 -2.37 -1.35 11.25
N VAL A 123 -3.09 -0.34 10.81
CA VAL A 123 -2.87 0.33 9.53
C VAL A 123 -2.98 1.84 9.71
N PRO A 124 -2.32 2.65 8.88
CA PRO A 124 -2.57 4.08 8.84
C PRO A 124 -4.07 4.37 8.65
N ALA A 125 -4.58 5.40 9.32
CA ALA A 125 -6.00 5.74 9.24
C ALA A 125 -6.40 6.12 7.81
N TYR A 126 -5.50 6.72 7.04
CA TYR A 126 -5.74 7.17 5.68
C TYR A 126 -5.49 6.10 4.59
N PHE A 127 -5.34 4.82 5.00
CA PHE A 127 -5.29 3.70 4.05
C PHE A 127 -6.66 3.47 3.41
N ASP A 128 -6.67 3.40 2.07
CA ASP A 128 -7.83 2.96 1.30
C ASP A 128 -8.09 1.45 1.47
N GLU A 129 -9.24 1.01 1.01
CA GLU A 129 -9.68 -0.39 1.12
C GLU A 129 -8.69 -1.38 0.46
N ASN A 130 -8.03 -1.00 -0.66
CA ASN A 130 -7.04 -1.86 -1.31
C ASN A 130 -5.83 -2.12 -0.39
N ARG A 131 -5.34 -1.08 0.29
CA ARG A 131 -4.21 -1.16 1.22
C ARG A 131 -4.57 -1.95 2.48
N ARG A 132 -5.78 -1.77 3.02
CA ARG A 132 -6.30 -2.55 4.15
C ARG A 132 -6.36 -4.03 3.82
N GLN A 133 -6.95 -4.40 2.68
CA GLN A 133 -7.01 -5.79 2.21
C GLN A 133 -5.63 -6.39 1.93
N ALA A 134 -4.72 -5.63 1.36
CA ALA A 134 -3.35 -6.06 1.13
C ALA A 134 -2.63 -6.39 2.46
N THR A 135 -2.92 -5.65 3.53
CA THR A 135 -2.38 -5.93 4.88
C THR A 135 -2.94 -7.24 5.44
N VAL A 136 -4.26 -7.49 5.30
CA VAL A 136 -4.86 -8.77 5.69
C VAL A 136 -4.22 -9.94 4.93
N VAL A 137 -4.06 -9.80 3.62
CA VAL A 137 -3.42 -10.83 2.78
C VAL A 137 -1.98 -11.10 3.21
N ALA A 138 -1.20 -10.06 3.53
CA ALA A 138 0.17 -10.23 4.04
C ALA A 138 0.19 -11.04 5.35
N ALA A 139 -0.74 -10.78 6.26
CA ALA A 139 -0.88 -11.52 7.52
C ALA A 139 -1.28 -12.98 7.30
N GLU A 140 -2.24 -13.24 6.42
CA GLU A 140 -2.65 -14.62 6.06
C GLU A 140 -1.47 -15.40 5.45
N LEU A 141 -0.66 -14.78 4.60
CA LEU A 141 0.57 -15.38 4.06
C LEU A 141 1.60 -15.70 5.15
N ALA A 142 1.63 -14.93 6.23
CA ALA A 142 2.44 -15.19 7.42
C ALA A 142 1.83 -16.22 8.37
N GLY A 143 0.66 -16.78 8.03
CA GLY A 143 -0.06 -17.74 8.88
C GLY A 143 -0.63 -17.11 10.15
N ILE A 144 -1.05 -15.84 10.06
CA ILE A 144 -1.72 -15.08 11.12
C ILE A 144 -3.19 -14.92 10.73
N ASN A 145 -4.09 -15.26 11.66
CA ASN A 145 -5.51 -15.00 11.52
C ASN A 145 -5.80 -13.58 12.03
N VAL A 146 -6.22 -12.69 11.16
CA VAL A 146 -6.54 -11.30 11.50
C VAL A 146 -7.95 -11.26 12.06
N LEU A 147 -8.07 -10.96 13.35
CA LEU A 147 -9.37 -10.77 14.01
C LEU A 147 -9.97 -9.43 13.57
N GLU A 148 -9.14 -8.39 13.56
CA GLU A 148 -9.55 -7.05 13.17
C GLU A 148 -8.35 -6.24 12.67
N ILE A 149 -8.62 -5.26 11.79
CA ILE A 149 -7.70 -4.20 11.40
C ILE A 149 -8.11 -2.93 12.14
N ILE A 150 -7.19 -2.32 12.88
CA ILE A 150 -7.42 -1.06 13.60
C ILE A 150 -6.53 0.07 13.04
N ASN A 151 -7.05 1.30 13.00
CA ASN A 151 -6.26 2.46 12.63
C ASN A 151 -5.19 2.78 13.69
N GLU A 152 -3.97 3.12 13.26
CA GLU A 152 -2.83 3.42 14.13
C GLU A 152 -3.18 4.50 15.19
N PRO A 153 -3.76 5.67 14.82
CA PRO A 153 -4.14 6.67 15.82
C PRO A 153 -5.27 6.20 16.76
N THR A 154 -6.18 5.34 16.27
CA THR A 154 -7.24 4.76 17.11
C THR A 154 -6.65 3.79 18.14
N ALA A 155 -5.71 2.95 17.73
CA ALA A 155 -4.98 2.07 18.65
C ALA A 155 -4.22 2.87 19.72
N ALA A 156 -3.53 3.95 19.32
CA ALA A 156 -2.85 4.82 20.25
C ALA A 156 -3.82 5.46 21.28
N ALA A 157 -5.00 5.90 20.81
CA ALA A 157 -6.05 6.45 21.69
C ALA A 157 -6.58 5.40 22.67
N VAL A 158 -6.77 4.16 22.25
CA VAL A 158 -7.18 3.04 23.14
C VAL A 158 -6.14 2.83 24.25
N ALA A 159 -4.85 2.71 23.88
CA ALA A 159 -3.79 2.56 24.87
C ALA A 159 -3.72 3.75 25.85
N PHE A 160 -3.87 4.97 25.33
CA PHE A 160 -3.89 6.18 26.14
C PHE A 160 -5.09 6.18 27.10
N GLY A 161 -6.30 5.97 26.62
CA GLY A 161 -7.53 6.00 27.44
C GLY A 161 -7.55 4.92 28.51
N VAL A 162 -7.15 3.70 28.19
CA VAL A 162 -7.03 2.61 29.18
C VAL A 162 -5.99 2.97 30.26
N ASN A 163 -4.87 3.59 29.90
CA ASN A 163 -3.86 4.03 30.86
C ASN A 163 -4.35 5.19 31.76
N GLN A 164 -5.29 6.04 31.28
CA GLN A 164 -5.90 7.10 32.09
C GLN A 164 -6.97 6.57 33.07
N GLY A 165 -7.51 5.39 32.80
CA GLY A 165 -8.54 4.74 33.62
C GLY A 165 -9.97 4.94 33.10
N PRO A 166 -10.95 4.27 33.75
CA PRO A 166 -12.33 4.19 33.26
C PRO A 166 -13.09 5.52 33.26
N ASP A 167 -12.68 6.47 34.07
CA ASP A 167 -13.32 7.80 34.16
C ASP A 167 -12.73 8.83 33.17
N CYS A 168 -11.91 8.37 32.24
CA CYS A 168 -11.35 9.23 31.21
C CYS A 168 -12.46 9.78 30.30
N ASN A 169 -12.65 11.10 30.33
CA ASN A 169 -13.58 11.83 29.47
C ASN A 169 -12.82 12.96 28.80
N LYS A 170 -12.31 12.73 27.60
CA LYS A 170 -11.45 13.67 26.86
C LYS A 170 -11.72 13.64 25.37
N THR A 171 -11.60 14.79 24.74
CA THR A 171 -11.42 14.88 23.28
C THR A 171 -9.93 15.04 23.00
N ILE A 172 -9.35 14.09 22.32
CA ILE A 172 -7.91 14.07 22.02
C ILE A 172 -7.68 14.21 20.52
N LEU A 173 -6.59 14.90 20.17
CA LEU A 173 -6.05 14.86 18.83
C LEU A 173 -4.81 13.95 18.86
N VAL A 174 -4.83 12.88 18.08
CA VAL A 174 -3.67 12.01 17.88
C VAL A 174 -2.96 12.46 16.61
N TYR A 175 -1.70 12.86 16.77
CA TYR A 175 -0.81 13.27 15.69
C TYR A 175 0.25 12.20 15.52
N ASP A 176 0.11 11.38 14.48
CA ASP A 176 1.02 10.27 14.18
C ASP A 176 1.89 10.60 12.97
N LEU A 177 3.16 10.96 13.23
CA LEU A 177 4.17 11.15 12.20
C LEU A 177 5.15 9.98 12.24
N GLY A 178 4.86 8.97 11.44
CA GLY A 178 5.64 7.75 11.35
C GLY A 178 6.89 7.87 10.45
N GLY A 179 7.46 6.73 10.09
CA GLY A 179 8.59 6.68 9.17
C GLY A 179 8.19 6.88 7.70
N GLY A 180 6.95 6.57 7.35
CA GLY A 180 6.48 6.60 5.97
C GLY A 180 5.16 7.31 5.73
N THR A 181 4.32 7.42 6.76
CA THR A 181 2.98 8.00 6.69
C THR A 181 2.79 9.05 7.77
N PHE A 182 1.85 9.93 7.55
CA PHE A 182 1.35 10.90 8.52
C PHE A 182 -0.16 10.73 8.63
N ASP A 183 -0.64 10.56 9.86
CA ASP A 183 -2.06 10.50 10.19
C ASP A 183 -2.39 11.48 11.31
N VAL A 184 -3.55 12.11 11.23
CA VAL A 184 -4.10 12.94 12.29
C VAL A 184 -5.56 12.57 12.50
N SER A 185 -5.91 12.24 13.76
CA SER A 185 -7.27 11.83 14.10
C SER A 185 -7.75 12.54 15.36
N ILE A 186 -9.02 12.93 15.37
CA ILE A 186 -9.68 13.50 16.54
C ILE A 186 -10.61 12.43 17.09
N LEU A 187 -10.39 12.08 18.35
CA LEU A 187 -11.17 11.04 19.04
C LEU A 187 -11.76 11.58 20.32
N LYS A 188 -12.94 11.08 20.65
CA LYS A 188 -13.62 11.30 21.92
C LYS A 188 -13.54 10.03 22.75
N ILE A 189 -13.09 10.16 23.97
CA ILE A 189 -13.04 9.09 24.98
C ILE A 189 -14.09 9.42 26.03
N GLU A 190 -15.06 8.55 26.25
CA GLU A 190 -16.13 8.73 27.26
C GLU A 190 -16.45 7.39 27.93
N ASN A 191 -16.13 7.26 29.22
CA ASN A 191 -16.46 6.08 30.02
C ASN A 191 -16.06 4.75 29.36
N GLY A 192 -14.83 4.67 28.85
CA GLY A 192 -14.32 3.48 28.15
C GLY A 192 -14.83 3.32 26.70
N ASN A 193 -15.58 4.29 26.17
CA ASN A 193 -15.98 4.29 24.75
C ASN A 193 -15.05 5.21 23.95
N PHE A 194 -14.57 4.71 22.84
CA PHE A 194 -13.67 5.41 21.93
C PHE A 194 -14.40 5.70 20.61
N THR A 195 -14.59 6.97 20.29
CA THR A 195 -15.28 7.39 19.07
C THR A 195 -14.38 8.30 18.27
N THR A 196 -13.96 7.87 17.10
CA THR A 196 -13.30 8.74 16.13
C THR A 196 -14.31 9.74 15.57
N ILE A 197 -14.01 11.04 15.70
CA ILE A 197 -14.83 12.12 15.16
C ILE A 197 -14.46 12.37 13.70
N ALA A 198 -13.15 12.47 13.44
CA ALA A 198 -12.62 12.71 12.10
C ALA A 198 -11.17 12.26 12.00
N THR A 199 -10.75 11.96 10.77
CA THR A 199 -9.37 11.59 10.44
C THR A 199 -8.97 12.19 9.10
N ASP A 200 -7.68 12.52 8.97
CA ASP A 200 -7.04 12.91 7.72
C ASP A 200 -5.58 12.44 7.74
N GLY A 201 -4.86 12.53 6.62
CA GLY A 201 -3.48 12.07 6.58
C GLY A 201 -2.84 12.16 5.21
N ASP A 202 -1.60 11.70 5.16
CA ASP A 202 -0.78 11.68 3.97
C ASP A 202 0.09 10.41 3.94
N VAL A 203 -0.21 9.52 3.01
CA VAL A 203 0.50 8.23 2.86
C VAL A 203 1.91 8.37 2.29
N GLN A 204 2.33 9.59 1.93
CA GLN A 204 3.64 9.91 1.39
C GLN A 204 4.31 11.07 2.18
N LEU A 205 4.08 11.12 3.49
CA LEU A 205 4.75 12.05 4.39
C LEU A 205 5.21 11.31 5.65
N GLY A 206 6.50 11.22 5.87
CA GLY A 206 7.08 10.55 7.04
C GLY A 206 8.59 10.69 7.09
N GLY A 207 9.23 10.06 8.05
CA GLY A 207 10.67 10.18 8.32
C GLY A 207 11.58 9.96 7.12
N LYS A 208 11.16 9.11 6.18
CA LYS A 208 11.92 8.88 4.93
C LYS A 208 11.98 10.12 4.02
N ASP A 209 10.94 10.94 4.03
CA ASP A 209 10.94 12.19 3.24
C ASP A 209 11.88 13.22 3.87
N PHE A 210 12.01 13.22 5.20
CA PHE A 210 13.01 14.02 5.93
C PHE A 210 14.43 13.51 5.65
N ASP A 211 14.64 12.17 5.61
CA ASP A 211 15.93 11.58 5.26
C ASP A 211 16.34 11.96 3.83
N GLU A 212 15.41 11.93 2.88
CA GLU A 212 15.67 12.30 1.48
C GLU A 212 16.17 13.74 1.34
N ARG A 213 15.65 14.68 2.15
CA ARG A 213 16.16 16.06 2.20
C ARG A 213 17.62 16.10 2.66
N LEU A 214 17.96 15.31 3.69
CA LEU A 214 19.36 15.22 4.16
C LEU A 214 20.26 14.55 3.12
N ILE A 215 19.83 13.45 2.50
CA ILE A 215 20.59 12.77 1.46
C ILE A 215 20.93 13.73 0.33
N ASN A 216 19.95 14.48 -0.16
CA ASN A 216 20.16 15.44 -1.23
C ASN A 216 21.17 16.53 -0.82
N PHE A 217 21.03 17.07 0.39
CA PHE A 217 21.98 18.05 0.92
C PHE A 217 23.42 17.48 1.04
N LEU A 218 23.56 16.30 1.65
CA LEU A 218 24.88 15.66 1.85
C LEU A 218 25.55 15.33 0.51
N ALA A 219 24.76 14.80 -0.45
CA ALA A 219 25.27 14.46 -1.78
C ALA A 219 25.70 15.72 -2.55
N GLU A 220 24.94 16.81 -2.49
CA GLU A 220 25.26 18.08 -3.13
C GLU A 220 26.54 18.73 -2.54
N GLU A 221 26.72 18.67 -1.22
CA GLU A 221 27.97 19.15 -0.58
C GLU A 221 29.16 18.29 -0.98
N PHE A 222 28.99 16.95 -1.10
CA PHE A 222 30.05 16.08 -1.57
C PHE A 222 30.40 16.32 -3.03
N GLU A 223 29.39 16.43 -3.91
CA GLU A 223 29.57 16.69 -5.35
C GLU A 223 30.24 18.03 -5.61
N LYS A 224 29.86 19.07 -4.85
CA LYS A 224 30.45 20.41 -4.96
C LYS A 224 31.95 20.41 -4.66
N GLU A 225 32.41 19.62 -3.71
CA GLU A 225 33.83 19.56 -3.31
C GLU A 225 34.64 18.61 -4.22
N HIS A 226 34.04 17.48 -4.64
CA HIS A 226 34.78 16.39 -5.28
C HIS A 226 34.39 16.14 -6.74
N GLY A 227 33.31 16.80 -7.24
CA GLY A 227 32.83 16.62 -8.62
C GLY A 227 32.19 15.23 -8.88
N VAL A 228 31.86 14.49 -7.84
CA VAL A 228 31.26 13.15 -7.91
C VAL A 228 29.95 13.14 -7.12
N ASP A 229 28.86 12.76 -7.76
CA ASP A 229 27.55 12.57 -7.09
C ASP A 229 27.44 11.14 -6.54
N PRO A 230 27.46 10.94 -5.20
CA PRO A 230 27.40 9.61 -4.62
C PRO A 230 26.05 8.91 -4.85
N ARG A 231 24.99 9.63 -5.22
CA ARG A 231 23.68 9.06 -5.54
C ARG A 231 23.66 8.23 -6.82
N GLN A 232 24.70 8.36 -7.67
CA GLN A 232 24.82 7.59 -8.92
C GLN A 232 25.32 6.16 -8.69
N ASN A 233 25.87 5.85 -7.52
CA ASN A 233 26.31 4.51 -7.14
C ASN A 233 25.34 3.91 -6.10
N SER A 234 24.80 2.72 -6.36
CA SER A 234 23.79 2.10 -5.49
C SER A 234 24.30 1.80 -4.07
N SER A 235 25.57 1.43 -3.93
CA SER A 235 26.18 1.18 -2.62
C SER A 235 26.38 2.46 -1.83
N ASP A 236 26.87 3.51 -2.49
CA ASP A 236 27.10 4.83 -1.87
C ASP A 236 25.76 5.47 -1.47
N LEU A 237 24.72 5.33 -2.32
CA LEU A 237 23.38 5.78 -2.03
C LEU A 237 22.76 5.03 -0.83
N SER A 238 22.95 3.72 -0.77
CA SER A 238 22.48 2.91 0.38
C SER A 238 23.15 3.33 1.69
N GLN A 239 24.46 3.63 1.65
CA GLN A 239 25.18 4.16 2.80
C GLN A 239 24.65 5.54 3.21
N LEU A 240 24.39 6.43 2.23
CA LEU A 240 23.81 7.75 2.48
C LEU A 240 22.43 7.66 3.17
N TRP A 241 21.60 6.67 2.81
CA TRP A 241 20.32 6.45 3.49
C TRP A 241 20.51 6.13 4.97
N CYS A 242 21.41 5.21 5.31
CA CYS A 242 21.72 4.87 6.69
C CYS A 242 22.28 6.08 7.47
N ASP A 243 23.21 6.80 6.86
CA ASP A 243 23.87 7.95 7.46
C ASP A 243 22.91 9.13 7.68
N ALA A 244 22.00 9.36 6.75
CA ALA A 244 20.97 10.41 6.85
C ALA A 244 19.98 10.12 7.98
N GLU A 245 19.49 8.88 8.10
CA GLU A 245 18.61 8.48 9.21
C GLU A 245 19.30 8.65 10.56
N GLU A 246 20.56 8.21 10.70
CA GLU A 246 21.33 8.37 11.94
C GLU A 246 21.56 9.87 12.27
N THR A 247 21.91 10.66 11.25
CA THR A 247 22.08 12.11 11.39
C THR A 247 20.78 12.79 11.82
N LYS A 248 19.65 12.49 11.18
CA LYS A 248 18.31 12.99 11.57
C LYS A 248 18.00 12.68 13.03
N ARG A 249 18.19 11.43 13.45
CA ARG A 249 17.94 11.01 14.83
C ARG A 249 18.84 11.75 15.81
N SER A 250 20.12 11.87 15.50
CA SER A 250 21.10 12.61 16.32
C SER A 250 20.76 14.10 16.44
N LEU A 251 20.25 14.73 15.36
CA LEU A 251 19.83 16.14 15.36
C LEU A 251 18.57 16.39 16.22
N SER A 252 17.80 15.35 16.57
CA SER A 252 16.71 15.49 17.53
C SER A 252 17.20 15.74 18.95
N GLU A 253 18.42 15.29 19.28
CA GLU A 253 19.04 15.46 20.60
C GLU A 253 20.14 16.53 20.63
N ARG A 254 20.82 16.78 19.50
CA ARG A 254 21.98 17.66 19.38
C ARG A 254 21.70 18.81 18.43
N GLU A 255 22.34 19.96 18.67
CA GLU A 255 22.24 21.13 17.78
C GLU A 255 23.08 20.98 16.51
N GLU A 256 24.12 20.15 16.55
CA GLU A 256 25.05 19.93 15.45
C GLU A 256 25.58 18.50 15.47
N VAL A 257 25.70 17.91 14.29
CA VAL A 257 26.24 16.55 14.08
C VAL A 257 27.34 16.62 13.02
N PRO A 258 28.60 16.29 13.35
CA PRO A 258 29.65 16.14 12.38
C PRO A 258 29.43 14.84 11.61
N HIS A 259 29.25 14.94 10.30
CA HIS A 259 29.06 13.82 9.40
C HIS A 259 30.29 13.66 8.50
N VAL A 260 30.82 12.43 8.39
CA VAL A 260 31.97 12.11 7.56
C VAL A 260 31.56 11.11 6.48
N MET A 261 31.65 11.55 5.26
CA MET A 261 31.38 10.73 4.07
C MET A 261 32.67 10.18 3.48
N PHE A 262 32.63 8.95 2.96
CA PHE A 262 33.72 8.36 2.22
C PHE A 262 33.20 7.63 0.99
N PHE A 263 33.24 8.29 -0.17
CA PHE A 263 32.72 7.77 -1.41
C PHE A 263 33.75 7.93 -2.53
N SER A 264 33.84 6.95 -3.41
CA SER A 264 34.71 6.99 -4.60
C SER A 264 36.18 7.36 -4.27
N GLY A 265 36.68 6.96 -3.10
CA GLY A 265 38.06 7.25 -2.66
C GLY A 265 38.27 8.65 -2.06
N HIS A 266 37.25 9.48 -2.00
CA HIS A 266 37.29 10.83 -1.42
C HIS A 266 36.66 10.85 -0.03
N ARG A 267 37.26 11.64 0.87
CA ARG A 267 36.73 11.86 2.22
C ARG A 267 36.25 13.31 2.33
N HIS A 268 35.00 13.46 2.75
CA HIS A 268 34.41 14.77 2.99
C HIS A 268 33.79 14.82 4.39
N ARG A 269 33.90 15.99 5.06
CA ARG A 269 33.31 16.22 6.37
C ARG A 269 32.36 17.42 6.29
N VAL A 270 31.12 17.20 6.67
CA VAL A 270 30.08 18.23 6.76
C VAL A 270 29.60 18.32 8.20
N ASN A 271 29.50 19.52 8.75
CA ASN A 271 28.80 19.75 10.01
C ASN A 271 27.33 20.07 9.70
N VAL A 272 26.43 19.14 10.02
CA VAL A 272 25.00 19.34 9.83
C VAL A 272 24.41 19.93 11.08
N THR A 273 23.87 21.15 11.00
CA THR A 273 23.20 21.80 12.12
C THR A 273 21.70 21.49 12.12
N ARG A 274 21.06 21.48 13.29
CA ARG A 274 19.60 21.37 13.44
C ARG A 274 18.88 22.48 12.66
N GLN A 275 19.42 23.71 12.68
CA GLN A 275 18.85 24.82 11.90
C GLN A 275 18.85 24.49 10.40
N LYS A 276 19.97 23.98 9.85
CA LYS A 276 20.04 23.58 8.44
C LYS A 276 19.02 22.49 8.12
N PHE A 277 18.89 21.49 8.99
CA PHE A 277 17.89 20.44 8.84
C PHE A 277 16.46 20.99 8.87
N ASN A 278 16.16 21.90 9.81
CA ASN A 278 14.86 22.56 9.88
C ASN A 278 14.55 23.35 8.60
N ASP A 279 15.52 24.06 8.04
CA ASP A 279 15.36 24.80 6.78
C ASP A 279 15.04 23.87 5.60
N LEU A 280 15.74 22.72 5.51
CA LEU A 280 15.54 21.72 4.47
C LEU A 280 14.17 21.03 4.53
N THR A 281 13.57 20.93 5.70
CA THR A 281 12.35 20.15 5.98
C THR A 281 11.14 21.00 6.37
N ALA A 282 11.27 22.33 6.35
CA ALA A 282 10.23 23.28 6.78
C ALA A 282 8.89 23.10 6.05
N ASP A 283 8.93 22.72 4.77
CA ASP A 283 7.74 22.44 3.96
C ASP A 283 7.01 21.16 4.44
N LEU A 284 7.75 20.12 4.83
CA LEU A 284 7.20 18.87 5.35
C LEU A 284 6.51 19.09 6.70
N VAL A 285 7.19 19.79 7.61
CA VAL A 285 6.62 20.15 8.93
C VAL A 285 5.37 21.02 8.77
N ARG A 286 5.40 22.02 7.90
CA ARG A 286 4.24 22.89 7.64
C ARG A 286 3.07 22.09 7.05
N ARG A 287 3.34 21.16 6.11
CA ARG A 287 2.32 20.32 5.47
C ARG A 287 1.55 19.52 6.51
N SER A 288 2.23 18.87 7.45
CA SER A 288 1.58 18.10 8.51
C SER A 288 0.76 18.98 9.47
N GLY A 289 1.28 20.15 9.85
CA GLY A 289 0.53 21.12 10.67
C GLY A 289 -0.73 21.64 9.97
N THR A 290 -0.62 21.98 8.68
CA THR A 290 -1.76 22.45 7.88
C THR A 290 -2.85 21.39 7.79
N THR A 291 -2.49 20.09 7.63
CA THR A 291 -3.47 19.00 7.61
C THR A 291 -4.24 18.92 8.93
N ALA A 292 -3.55 19.06 10.09
CA ALA A 292 -4.20 19.06 11.39
C ALA A 292 -5.17 20.26 11.57
N GLU A 293 -4.77 21.46 11.14
CA GLU A 293 -5.65 22.65 11.18
C GLU A 293 -6.85 22.52 10.23
N MET A 294 -6.63 21.92 9.05
CA MET A 294 -7.72 21.70 8.08
C MET A 294 -8.73 20.69 8.61
N LEU A 295 -8.29 19.62 9.27
CA LEU A 295 -9.17 18.63 9.88
C LEU A 295 -10.07 19.28 10.95
N LEU A 296 -9.50 20.07 11.87
CA LEU A 296 -10.28 20.82 12.87
C LEU A 296 -11.31 21.75 12.21
N ARG A 297 -10.90 22.49 11.20
CA ARG A 297 -11.79 23.41 10.46
C ARG A 297 -12.93 22.69 9.75
N GLU A 298 -12.65 21.54 9.17
CA GLU A 298 -13.64 20.72 8.44
C GLU A 298 -14.81 20.29 9.34
N ILE A 299 -14.50 19.95 10.58
CA ILE A 299 -15.53 19.53 11.56
C ILE A 299 -16.05 20.70 12.43
N GLY A 300 -15.64 21.94 12.14
CA GLY A 300 -16.06 23.12 12.87
C GLY A 300 -15.52 23.22 14.30
N MET A 301 -14.41 22.54 14.60
CA MET A 301 -13.73 22.59 15.90
C MET A 301 -12.53 23.55 15.87
N THR A 302 -12.13 23.99 17.07
CA THR A 302 -10.89 24.74 17.31
C THR A 302 -10.00 23.98 18.28
N TRP A 303 -8.75 24.39 18.41
CA TRP A 303 -7.81 23.81 19.38
C TRP A 303 -8.30 23.85 20.83
N ASP A 304 -9.19 24.78 21.19
CA ASP A 304 -9.79 24.85 22.54
C ASP A 304 -10.67 23.63 22.85
N GLY A 305 -11.25 23.00 21.83
CA GLY A 305 -12.04 21.79 21.95
C GLY A 305 -11.21 20.51 22.10
N ILE A 306 -9.90 20.57 22.04
CA ILE A 306 -8.98 19.44 22.20
C ILE A 306 -8.41 19.48 23.62
N ASP A 307 -8.67 18.45 24.42
CA ASP A 307 -8.17 18.34 25.80
C ASP A 307 -6.70 17.90 25.85
N ASP A 308 -6.30 17.00 24.96
CA ASP A 308 -4.95 16.45 24.89
C ASP A 308 -4.46 16.33 23.45
N LEU A 309 -3.19 16.66 23.20
CA LEU A 309 -2.51 16.49 21.92
C LEU A 309 -1.51 15.34 22.05
N LEU A 310 -1.97 14.12 21.75
CA LEU A 310 -1.15 12.92 21.84
C LEU A 310 -0.27 12.77 20.61
N VAL A 311 1.03 12.62 20.83
CA VAL A 311 2.02 12.53 19.74
C VAL A 311 2.56 11.11 19.63
N VAL A 312 2.49 10.56 18.42
CA VAL A 312 2.83 9.18 18.06
C VAL A 312 3.77 9.17 16.86
N GLY A 313 4.45 8.04 16.66
CA GLY A 313 5.38 7.85 15.55
C GLY A 313 6.77 8.43 15.82
N GLY A 314 7.80 7.76 15.32
CA GLY A 314 9.21 8.10 15.63
C GLY A 314 9.64 9.47 15.12
N SER A 315 9.07 9.94 13.98
CA SER A 315 9.42 11.24 13.38
C SER A 315 8.82 12.43 14.12
N SER A 316 7.83 12.22 14.97
CA SER A 316 7.28 13.24 15.86
C SER A 316 8.28 13.75 16.92
N ARG A 317 9.40 13.03 17.12
CA ARG A 317 10.51 13.41 18.00
C ARG A 317 11.33 14.59 17.45
N ILE A 318 11.17 14.95 16.17
CA ILE A 318 11.86 16.07 15.54
C ILE A 318 11.45 17.38 16.26
N PRO A 319 12.39 18.18 16.81
CA PRO A 319 12.07 19.37 17.59
C PRO A 319 11.19 20.38 16.84
N ALA A 320 11.43 20.58 15.54
CA ALA A 320 10.63 21.47 14.70
C ALA A 320 9.15 21.05 14.62
N VAL A 321 8.84 19.75 14.72
CA VAL A 321 7.46 19.23 14.78
C VAL A 321 6.81 19.63 16.10
N ARG A 322 7.52 19.47 17.22
CA ARG A 322 7.02 19.87 18.53
C ARG A 322 6.76 21.38 18.60
N GLU A 323 7.73 22.17 18.14
CA GLU A 323 7.63 23.63 18.10
C GLU A 323 6.44 24.08 17.24
N MET A 324 6.27 23.48 16.07
CA MET A 324 5.14 23.75 15.18
C MET A 324 3.82 23.42 15.88
N LEU A 325 3.67 22.23 16.47
CA LEU A 325 2.46 21.81 17.16
C LEU A 325 2.12 22.72 18.33
N THR A 326 3.11 23.10 19.16
CA THR A 326 2.93 24.06 20.26
C THR A 326 2.48 25.42 19.72
N SER A 327 3.07 25.87 18.62
CA SER A 327 2.76 27.18 18.02
C SER A 327 1.33 27.25 17.46
N ILE A 328 0.85 26.21 16.76
CA ILE A 328 -0.49 26.23 16.14
C ILE A 328 -1.61 25.89 17.12
N SER A 329 -1.32 25.05 18.14
CA SER A 329 -2.33 24.59 19.10
C SER A 329 -2.39 25.45 20.37
N GLY A 330 -1.32 26.13 20.73
CA GLY A 330 -1.15 26.77 22.02
C GLY A 330 -1.01 25.80 23.18
N LYS A 331 -0.82 24.49 22.90
CA LYS A 331 -0.74 23.40 23.87
C LYS A 331 0.60 22.67 23.76
N GLU A 332 1.12 22.21 24.89
CA GLU A 332 2.28 21.31 24.87
C GLU A 332 1.84 19.91 24.41
N PRO A 333 2.51 19.34 23.37
CA PRO A 333 2.25 17.99 22.94
C PRO A 333 2.52 16.96 24.03
N ASN A 334 1.65 15.96 24.14
CA ASN A 334 1.70 14.92 25.16
C ASN A 334 2.57 13.74 24.69
N TYR A 335 3.73 13.55 25.33
CA TYR A 335 4.66 12.43 25.13
C TYR A 335 4.65 11.44 26.30
N SER A 336 3.58 11.39 27.10
CA SER A 336 3.50 10.49 28.27
C SER A 336 3.53 9.01 27.91
N MET A 337 3.10 8.67 26.69
CA MET A 337 3.19 7.34 26.12
C MET A 337 4.45 7.23 25.25
N ASN A 338 5.06 6.04 25.22
CA ASN A 338 6.16 5.82 24.29
C ASN A 338 5.64 5.75 22.86
N PRO A 339 6.00 6.69 21.96
CA PRO A 339 5.48 6.76 20.60
C PRO A 339 5.82 5.55 19.73
N ASP A 340 6.82 4.75 20.11
CA ASP A 340 7.22 3.53 19.39
C ASP A 340 6.47 2.27 19.86
N GLN A 341 5.67 2.34 20.94
CA GLN A 341 5.02 1.19 21.56
C GLN A 341 3.51 1.34 21.64
N VAL A 342 3.02 2.57 21.76
CA VAL A 342 1.63 2.88 22.09
C VAL A 342 0.64 2.26 21.09
N VAL A 343 0.99 2.23 19.82
CA VAL A 343 0.16 1.66 18.74
C VAL A 343 0.04 0.15 18.89
N GLY A 344 1.15 -0.55 19.09
CA GLY A 344 1.19 -1.99 19.36
C GLY A 344 0.45 -2.37 20.66
N HIS A 345 0.56 -1.54 21.71
CA HIS A 345 -0.18 -1.72 22.95
C HIS A 345 -1.69 -1.64 22.76
N GLY A 346 -2.17 -0.62 21.99
CA GLY A 346 -3.60 -0.48 21.70
C GLY A 346 -4.15 -1.64 20.88
N ALA A 347 -3.40 -2.11 19.90
CA ALA A 347 -3.75 -3.29 19.14
C ALA A 347 -3.85 -4.56 20.01
N ALA A 348 -2.93 -4.73 20.97
CA ALA A 348 -2.95 -5.85 21.90
C ALA A 348 -4.16 -5.78 22.86
N LEU A 349 -4.50 -4.59 23.35
CA LEU A 349 -5.69 -4.36 24.17
C LEU A 349 -6.98 -4.71 23.41
N LEU A 350 -7.11 -4.28 22.16
CA LEU A 350 -8.25 -4.64 21.33
C LEU A 350 -8.31 -6.15 21.08
N CYS A 351 -7.19 -6.78 20.75
CA CYS A 351 -7.13 -8.22 20.54
C CYS A 351 -7.57 -8.99 21.79
N HIS A 352 -7.14 -8.55 22.96
CA HIS A 352 -7.53 -9.13 24.24
C HIS A 352 -9.04 -8.97 24.48
N SER A 353 -9.60 -7.79 24.27
CA SER A 353 -11.04 -7.53 24.38
C SER A 353 -11.89 -8.41 23.46
N LEU A 354 -11.44 -8.64 22.21
CA LEU A 354 -12.14 -9.50 21.23
C LEU A 354 -12.08 -10.99 21.59
N THR A 355 -11.03 -11.44 22.28
CA THR A 355 -10.83 -12.86 22.61
C THR A 355 -11.38 -13.26 23.96
N ASN A 356 -11.47 -12.33 24.92
CA ASN A 356 -11.90 -12.55 26.30
C ASN A 356 -13.32 -12.02 26.56
N ALA A 357 -14.32 -12.57 25.89
CA ALA A 357 -15.72 -12.14 25.90
C ALA A 357 -16.46 -12.15 27.27
N LYS A 358 -15.78 -12.36 28.40
CA LYS A 358 -16.38 -12.53 29.72
C LYS A 358 -15.88 -11.58 30.82
N GLY A 359 -15.07 -10.57 30.50
CA GLY A 359 -14.51 -9.64 31.49
C GLY A 359 -15.18 -8.26 31.49
N ASP A 360 -15.03 -7.54 32.63
CA ASP A 360 -15.45 -6.13 32.77
C ASP A 360 -14.64 -5.14 31.93
N ASP A 361 -13.63 -5.62 31.19
CA ASP A 361 -12.69 -4.81 30.36
C ASP A 361 -13.17 -4.59 28.92
N GLN A 362 -14.48 -4.62 28.69
CA GLN A 362 -15.03 -4.31 27.36
C GLN A 362 -15.11 -2.81 27.15
N PHE A 363 -14.36 -2.31 26.17
CA PHE A 363 -14.54 -0.97 25.62
C PHE A 363 -15.23 -1.04 24.26
N SER A 364 -15.98 -0.01 23.90
CA SER A 364 -16.55 0.09 22.56
C SER A 364 -15.68 1.00 21.69
N LEU A 365 -15.59 0.64 20.42
CA LEU A 365 -14.85 1.39 19.43
C LEU A 365 -15.76 1.73 18.25
N VAL A 366 -15.85 3.01 17.92
CA VAL A 366 -16.53 3.51 16.74
C VAL A 366 -15.50 4.30 15.93
N ASP A 367 -15.16 3.80 14.76
CA ASP A 367 -14.26 4.47 13.83
C ASP A 367 -15.02 5.13 12.69
N VAL A 368 -14.34 5.84 11.80
CA VAL A 368 -14.91 6.50 10.62
C VAL A 368 -14.17 6.06 9.35
N ASN A 369 -14.85 6.15 8.20
CA ASN A 369 -14.16 6.01 6.91
C ASN A 369 -13.29 7.25 6.65
N SER A 370 -12.04 7.04 6.27
CA SER A 370 -11.07 8.13 6.05
C SER A 370 -11.23 8.83 4.69
N ARG A 371 -11.96 8.22 3.76
CA ARG A 371 -12.20 8.76 2.42
C ARG A 371 -13.65 8.56 2.03
N SER A 372 -14.20 9.50 1.25
CA SER A 372 -15.53 9.33 0.69
C SER A 372 -15.58 8.14 -0.26
N LEU A 373 -16.58 7.29 -0.08
CA LEU A 373 -16.92 6.24 -1.03
C LEU A 373 -17.82 6.81 -2.12
N GLY A 374 -17.44 6.60 -3.36
CA GLY A 374 -18.20 7.06 -4.50
C GLY A 374 -18.30 6.01 -5.60
N VAL A 375 -19.08 6.34 -6.60
CA VAL A 375 -19.25 5.56 -7.81
C VAL A 375 -19.08 6.44 -9.04
N ILE A 376 -18.55 5.87 -10.11
CA ILE A 376 -18.40 6.61 -11.36
C ILE A 376 -19.74 6.63 -12.09
N GLY A 377 -20.38 7.80 -12.08
CA GLY A 377 -21.56 8.12 -12.85
C GLY A 377 -21.24 8.79 -14.19
N ILE A 378 -22.25 8.91 -15.04
CA ILE A 378 -22.19 9.68 -16.29
C ILE A 378 -23.25 10.78 -16.22
N ASP A 379 -22.83 12.03 -16.32
CA ASP A 379 -23.73 13.17 -16.34
C ASP A 379 -24.64 13.08 -17.59
N PRO A 380 -25.97 13.11 -17.42
CA PRO A 380 -26.90 12.97 -18.54
C PRO A 380 -26.79 14.11 -19.56
N GLN A 381 -26.38 15.31 -19.15
CA GLN A 381 -26.30 16.51 -19.99
C GLN A 381 -24.94 16.63 -20.68
N THR A 382 -23.82 16.56 -19.90
CA THR A 382 -22.47 16.76 -20.43
C THR A 382 -21.86 15.47 -20.99
N LYS A 383 -22.40 14.30 -20.63
CA LYS A 383 -21.86 12.96 -20.93
C LYS A 383 -20.48 12.71 -20.31
N GLU A 384 -20.02 13.57 -19.43
CA GLU A 384 -18.78 13.41 -18.70
C GLU A 384 -18.93 12.43 -17.53
N LYS A 385 -17.83 11.76 -17.20
CA LYS A 385 -17.77 10.91 -16.01
C LYS A 385 -17.54 11.78 -14.79
N PHE A 386 -18.21 11.45 -13.69
CA PHE A 386 -18.00 12.12 -12.42
C PHE A 386 -18.06 11.12 -11.26
N ASN A 387 -17.39 11.45 -10.17
CA ASN A 387 -17.53 10.74 -8.92
C ASN A 387 -18.80 11.20 -8.19
N HIS A 388 -19.74 10.28 -7.99
CA HIS A 388 -20.92 10.47 -7.16
C HIS A 388 -20.65 9.91 -5.78
N ILE A 389 -20.49 10.77 -4.78
CA ILE A 389 -20.23 10.36 -3.40
C ILE A 389 -21.48 9.71 -2.82
N VAL A 390 -21.35 8.48 -2.33
CA VAL A 390 -22.40 7.67 -1.71
C VAL A 390 -22.31 7.71 -0.19
N ILE A 391 -21.08 7.58 0.35
CA ILE A 391 -20.79 7.66 1.77
C ILE A 391 -19.68 8.70 1.95
N PRO A 392 -19.98 9.87 2.57
CA PRO A 392 -18.97 10.90 2.81
C PRO A 392 -17.85 10.41 3.73
N LYS A 393 -16.66 11.00 3.62
CA LYS A 393 -15.59 10.77 4.60
C LYS A 393 -16.04 11.20 6.01
N ASN A 394 -15.39 10.65 7.01
CA ASN A 394 -15.71 10.87 8.42
C ASN A 394 -17.14 10.43 8.81
N THR A 395 -17.73 9.48 8.06
CA THR A 395 -18.99 8.83 8.45
C THR A 395 -18.70 7.72 9.47
N PRO A 396 -19.36 7.71 10.65
CA PRO A 396 -19.18 6.67 11.67
C PRO A 396 -19.51 5.27 11.14
N LEU A 397 -18.70 4.28 11.52
CA LEU A 397 -18.83 2.89 11.11
C LEU A 397 -19.39 2.03 12.27
N PRO A 398 -20.22 1.00 11.99
CA PRO A 398 -20.65 0.55 10.67
C PRO A 398 -21.69 1.46 10.01
N PHE A 399 -21.69 1.54 8.70
CA PHE A 399 -22.64 2.38 7.96
C PHE A 399 -23.14 1.69 6.68
N ASN A 400 -24.40 1.96 6.32
CA ASN A 400 -25.04 1.41 5.12
C ASN A 400 -25.69 2.51 4.29
N ALA A 401 -25.50 2.44 2.98
CA ALA A 401 -26.16 3.31 2.01
C ALA A 401 -26.77 2.50 0.85
N THR A 402 -27.84 2.99 0.27
CA THR A 402 -28.44 2.37 -0.91
C THR A 402 -28.66 3.43 -1.98
N GLU A 403 -28.09 3.20 -3.16
CA GLU A 403 -28.22 4.08 -4.32
C GLU A 403 -28.98 3.40 -5.46
N ILE A 404 -29.70 4.21 -6.25
CA ILE A 404 -30.48 3.73 -7.38
C ILE A 404 -29.82 4.15 -8.68
N PHE A 405 -29.33 3.15 -9.43
CA PHE A 405 -28.83 3.31 -10.78
C PHE A 405 -29.88 2.87 -11.79
N VAL A 406 -29.71 3.25 -13.06
CA VAL A 406 -30.62 2.88 -14.13
C VAL A 406 -29.88 2.32 -15.33
N THR A 407 -30.53 1.40 -16.06
CA THR A 407 -30.00 0.90 -17.32
C THR A 407 -29.95 2.01 -18.38
N GLY A 408 -28.87 2.10 -19.13
CA GLY A 408 -28.67 3.09 -20.19
C GLY A 408 -29.11 2.65 -21.59
N LYS A 409 -29.39 1.35 -21.77
CA LYS A 409 -29.75 0.75 -23.09
C LYS A 409 -30.87 -0.24 -22.94
N ILE A 410 -31.67 -0.42 -24.02
CA ILE A 410 -32.62 -1.52 -24.13
C ILE A 410 -31.86 -2.84 -24.16
N ASP A 411 -32.40 -3.88 -23.52
CA ASP A 411 -31.81 -5.22 -23.47
C ASP A 411 -30.34 -5.25 -22.96
N GLN A 412 -30.01 -4.38 -22.03
CA GLN A 412 -28.68 -4.34 -21.44
C GLN A 412 -28.42 -5.64 -20.67
N ALA A 413 -27.47 -6.45 -21.13
CA ALA A 413 -27.18 -7.77 -20.55
C ALA A 413 -26.42 -7.71 -19.21
N SER A 414 -25.73 -6.59 -18.92
CA SER A 414 -24.99 -6.40 -17.68
C SER A 414 -24.83 -4.92 -17.34
N VAL A 415 -24.65 -4.64 -16.05
CA VAL A 415 -24.27 -3.30 -15.55
C VAL A 415 -23.02 -3.45 -14.72
N ALA A 416 -22.02 -2.62 -14.98
CA ALA A 416 -20.81 -2.50 -14.17
C ALA A 416 -20.76 -1.10 -13.57
N ILE A 417 -20.64 -1.04 -12.25
CA ILE A 417 -20.59 0.20 -11.47
C ILE A 417 -19.19 0.26 -10.86
N PRO A 418 -18.28 1.08 -11.41
CA PRO A 418 -16.97 1.28 -10.80
C PRO A 418 -17.12 1.99 -9.46
N VAL A 419 -16.47 1.46 -8.44
CA VAL A 419 -16.45 2.00 -7.08
C VAL A 419 -15.10 2.65 -6.85
N VAL A 420 -15.12 3.85 -6.30
CA VAL A 420 -13.93 4.70 -6.08
C VAL A 420 -13.92 5.26 -4.67
N GLU A 421 -12.74 5.53 -4.15
CA GLU A 421 -12.52 6.31 -2.92
C GLU A 421 -11.81 7.61 -3.25
N GLY A 422 -12.32 8.72 -2.73
CA GLY A 422 -11.75 10.06 -2.88
C GLY A 422 -12.80 11.16 -2.94
N GLU A 423 -12.33 12.38 -2.68
CA GLU A 423 -13.17 13.57 -2.54
C GLU A 423 -13.38 14.31 -3.87
N SER A 424 -12.51 14.06 -4.85
CA SER A 424 -12.57 14.77 -6.11
C SER A 424 -13.78 14.37 -6.95
N ARG A 425 -14.43 15.36 -7.58
CA ARG A 425 -15.48 15.10 -8.58
C ARG A 425 -14.94 14.40 -9.84
N ARG A 426 -13.63 14.48 -10.09
CA ARG A 426 -12.96 13.83 -11.22
C ARG A 426 -12.56 12.41 -10.85
N PRO A 427 -13.11 11.36 -11.48
CA PRO A 427 -12.80 9.99 -11.13
C PRO A 427 -11.33 9.58 -11.30
N GLU A 428 -10.60 10.25 -12.19
CA GLU A 428 -9.17 10.03 -12.41
C GLU A 428 -8.27 10.51 -11.27
N GLU A 429 -8.79 11.33 -10.37
CA GLU A 429 -8.14 11.80 -9.15
C GLU A 429 -8.52 10.96 -7.92
N CYS A 430 -9.41 9.98 -8.11
CA CYS A 430 -9.86 9.05 -7.07
C CYS A 430 -9.20 7.66 -7.23
N VAL A 431 -9.12 6.92 -6.13
CA VAL A 431 -8.61 5.54 -6.14
C VAL A 431 -9.74 4.59 -6.52
N GLN A 432 -9.60 3.86 -7.62
CA GLN A 432 -10.58 2.83 -7.97
C GLN A 432 -10.31 1.57 -7.15
N ILE A 433 -11.22 1.25 -6.22
CA ILE A 433 -11.13 0.07 -5.33
C ILE A 433 -11.76 -1.18 -5.93
N GLY A 434 -12.60 -1.04 -6.95
CA GLY A 434 -13.20 -2.19 -7.62
C GLY A 434 -14.35 -1.82 -8.55
N LYS A 435 -15.13 -2.82 -8.95
CA LYS A 435 -16.39 -2.63 -9.66
C LYS A 435 -17.44 -3.62 -9.20
N CYS A 436 -18.64 -3.12 -8.97
CA CYS A 436 -19.82 -3.93 -8.78
C CYS A 436 -20.38 -4.30 -10.16
N SER A 437 -20.44 -5.60 -10.48
CA SER A 437 -20.93 -6.09 -11.79
C SER A 437 -22.18 -6.92 -11.61
N VAL A 438 -23.29 -6.46 -12.16
CA VAL A 438 -24.54 -7.25 -12.29
C VAL A 438 -24.56 -7.87 -13.67
N ARG A 439 -24.53 -9.19 -13.75
CA ARG A 439 -24.53 -9.94 -15.01
C ARG A 439 -25.86 -10.66 -15.22
N ASP A 440 -26.08 -11.14 -16.41
CA ASP A 440 -27.25 -11.96 -16.79
C ASP A 440 -28.59 -11.26 -16.50
N LEU A 441 -28.67 -9.98 -16.86
CA LEU A 441 -29.91 -9.21 -16.79
C LEU A 441 -30.98 -9.85 -17.70
N PRO A 442 -32.26 -9.91 -17.25
CA PRO A 442 -33.34 -10.45 -18.08
C PRO A 442 -33.46 -9.69 -19.41
N ARG A 443 -33.78 -10.41 -20.48
CA ARG A 443 -34.10 -9.79 -21.76
C ARG A 443 -35.43 -9.01 -21.67
N GLY A 444 -35.58 -7.98 -22.47
CA GLY A 444 -36.79 -7.14 -22.50
C GLY A 444 -36.81 -6.02 -21.46
N LEU A 445 -35.71 -5.79 -20.74
CA LEU A 445 -35.65 -4.67 -19.81
C LEU A 445 -35.56 -3.33 -20.56
N PRO A 446 -36.47 -2.37 -20.27
CA PRO A 446 -36.43 -1.05 -20.88
C PRO A 446 -35.25 -0.22 -20.37
N VAL A 447 -34.90 0.83 -21.13
CA VAL A 447 -34.02 1.90 -20.63
C VAL A 447 -34.64 2.51 -19.38
N GLY A 448 -33.82 2.84 -18.39
CA GLY A 448 -34.30 3.42 -17.12
C GLY A 448 -34.75 2.36 -16.10
N THR A 449 -34.54 1.05 -16.35
CA THR A 449 -34.81 0.03 -15.34
C THR A 449 -33.95 0.26 -14.11
N LYS A 450 -34.60 0.34 -12.93
CA LYS A 450 -33.94 0.64 -11.66
C LYS A 450 -33.12 -0.54 -11.15
N ILE A 451 -31.90 -0.24 -10.71
CA ILE A 451 -30.96 -1.14 -10.05
C ILE A 451 -30.64 -0.53 -8.71
N GLN A 452 -30.98 -1.21 -7.62
CA GLN A 452 -30.62 -0.81 -6.28
C GLN A 452 -29.25 -1.39 -5.95
N VAL A 453 -28.30 -0.54 -5.56
CA VAL A 453 -26.97 -0.96 -5.11
C VAL A 453 -26.83 -0.57 -3.66
N HIS A 454 -26.55 -1.57 -2.84
CA HIS A 454 -26.36 -1.44 -1.41
C HIS A 454 -24.88 -1.48 -1.09
N PHE A 455 -24.42 -0.48 -0.36
CA PHE A 455 -23.05 -0.34 0.13
C PHE A 455 -23.08 -0.47 1.65
N ALA A 456 -22.26 -1.34 2.19
CA ALA A 456 -22.15 -1.57 3.62
C ALA A 456 -20.68 -1.53 4.04
N TYR A 457 -20.33 -0.62 4.95
CA TYR A 457 -19.10 -0.69 5.71
C TYR A 457 -19.37 -1.40 7.04
N ASP A 458 -18.53 -2.39 7.39
CA ASP A 458 -18.53 -2.96 8.74
C ASP A 458 -17.70 -2.10 9.71
N SER A 459 -17.65 -2.51 10.99
CA SER A 459 -16.90 -1.81 12.04
C SER A 459 -15.40 -1.73 11.78
N SER A 460 -14.85 -2.66 11.00
CA SER A 460 -13.43 -2.70 10.64
C SER A 460 -13.09 -1.84 9.41
N GLY A 461 -14.08 -1.16 8.81
CA GLY A 461 -13.95 -0.38 7.59
C GLY A 461 -13.89 -1.24 6.33
N ARG A 462 -14.30 -2.52 6.39
CA ARG A 462 -14.36 -3.38 5.22
C ARG A 462 -15.66 -3.14 4.46
N LEU A 463 -15.55 -2.92 3.16
CA LEU A 463 -16.68 -2.62 2.27
C LEU A 463 -17.26 -3.88 1.64
N GLU A 464 -18.58 -4.02 1.75
CA GLU A 464 -19.39 -4.96 0.98
C GLU A 464 -20.33 -4.18 0.04
N VAL A 465 -20.43 -4.63 -1.21
CA VAL A 465 -21.36 -4.02 -2.19
C VAL A 465 -22.22 -5.10 -2.81
N SER A 466 -23.53 -4.91 -2.77
CA SER A 466 -24.50 -5.80 -3.40
C SER A 466 -25.48 -5.03 -4.28
N ALA A 467 -26.04 -5.69 -5.30
CA ALA A 467 -27.01 -5.07 -6.20
C ALA A 467 -28.26 -5.91 -6.38
N ARG A 468 -29.41 -5.25 -6.45
CA ARG A 468 -30.73 -5.87 -6.64
C ARG A 468 -31.50 -5.18 -7.75
N ILE A 469 -32.21 -5.98 -8.56
CA ILE A 469 -33.13 -5.49 -9.59
C ILE A 469 -34.56 -5.81 -9.15
N PRO A 470 -35.33 -4.81 -8.66
CA PRO A 470 -36.65 -5.04 -8.07
C PRO A 470 -37.65 -5.66 -9.03
N VAL A 471 -37.62 -5.27 -10.33
CA VAL A 471 -38.56 -5.73 -11.36
C VAL A 471 -38.36 -7.21 -11.73
N ALA A 472 -37.13 -7.72 -11.61
CA ALA A 472 -36.81 -9.09 -12.04
C ALA A 472 -36.93 -10.13 -10.92
N ARG A 473 -37.25 -9.74 -9.67
CA ARG A 473 -37.18 -10.59 -8.46
C ARG A 473 -35.84 -11.32 -8.30
N GLN A 474 -34.83 -10.92 -9.04
CA GLN A 474 -33.47 -11.43 -8.96
C GLN A 474 -32.63 -10.52 -8.07
N SER A 475 -32.03 -11.10 -7.04
CA SER A 475 -30.91 -10.52 -6.33
C SER A 475 -29.64 -11.09 -6.94
N ALA A 476 -28.85 -10.26 -7.58
CA ALA A 476 -27.49 -10.62 -7.91
C ALA A 476 -26.65 -10.25 -6.70
N ALA A 477 -26.21 -11.24 -5.93
CA ALA A 477 -25.14 -11.04 -4.98
C ALA A 477 -23.90 -10.65 -5.79
N THR A 478 -23.42 -9.45 -5.60
CA THR A 478 -22.26 -8.95 -6.35
C THR A 478 -21.13 -8.82 -5.37
N VAL A 479 -20.13 -9.64 -5.52
CA VAL A 479 -18.81 -9.42 -4.91
C VAL A 479 -18.18 -8.27 -5.67
N ILE A 480 -17.60 -7.31 -4.98
CA ILE A 480 -16.72 -6.33 -5.62
C ILE A 480 -15.59 -7.15 -6.25
N ASP A 481 -15.46 -7.07 -7.58
CA ASP A 481 -14.33 -7.66 -8.30
C ASP A 481 -13.07 -6.80 -8.00
N ARG A 482 -12.43 -7.10 -6.88
CA ARG A 482 -11.22 -6.42 -6.40
C ARG A 482 -10.01 -6.97 -7.15
N LYS A 483 -9.07 -6.12 -7.48
CA LYS A 483 -7.78 -6.56 -8.05
C LYS A 483 -7.07 -7.56 -7.13
N THR A 484 -7.15 -7.32 -5.82
CA THR A 484 -6.54 -8.14 -4.77
C THR A 484 -7.09 -9.57 -4.72
N ASP A 485 -8.37 -9.78 -5.00
CA ASP A 485 -8.97 -11.13 -4.97
C ASP A 485 -8.44 -12.03 -6.09
N ARG A 486 -8.09 -11.47 -7.26
CA ARG A 486 -7.48 -12.21 -8.37
C ARG A 486 -6.03 -12.58 -8.11
N GLU A 487 -5.31 -11.74 -7.38
CA GLU A 487 -3.90 -11.95 -7.06
C GLU A 487 -3.71 -12.84 -5.83
N ARG A 488 -4.70 -12.94 -4.95
CA ARG A 488 -4.64 -13.67 -3.68
C ARG A 488 -4.22 -15.13 -3.85
N GLN A 489 -4.70 -15.80 -4.90
CA GLN A 489 -4.36 -17.19 -5.21
C GLN A 489 -2.91 -17.36 -5.69
N SER A 490 -2.32 -16.35 -6.30
CA SER A 490 -0.93 -16.39 -6.81
C SER A 490 0.11 -15.96 -5.75
N LEU A 491 -0.28 -15.21 -4.72
CA LEU A 491 0.64 -14.65 -3.72
C LEU A 491 1.39 -15.73 -2.92
N GLY A 492 0.70 -16.84 -2.58
CA GLY A 492 1.34 -17.99 -1.93
C GLY A 492 2.45 -18.59 -2.78
N ALA A 493 2.22 -18.71 -4.10
CA ALA A 493 3.22 -19.22 -5.04
C ALA A 493 4.43 -18.28 -5.18
N TRP A 494 4.24 -16.96 -5.11
CA TRP A 494 5.37 -16.01 -5.09
C TRP A 494 6.20 -16.16 -3.83
N LYS A 495 5.57 -16.27 -2.66
CA LYS A 495 6.26 -16.49 -1.41
C LYS A 495 7.07 -17.80 -1.44
N ASP A 496 6.47 -18.89 -1.93
CA ASP A 496 7.14 -20.18 -2.07
C ASP A 496 8.35 -20.11 -3.02
N ARG A 497 8.22 -19.43 -4.16
CA ARG A 497 9.35 -19.18 -5.08
C ARG A 497 10.47 -18.39 -4.42
N LEU A 498 10.12 -17.33 -3.68
CA LEU A 498 11.09 -16.47 -3.03
C LEU A 498 11.84 -17.21 -1.91
N THR A 499 11.13 -18.06 -1.15
CA THR A 499 11.69 -18.82 -0.03
C THR A 499 12.36 -20.13 -0.44
N GLY A 500 12.35 -20.48 -1.74
CA GLY A 500 12.92 -21.74 -2.25
C GLY A 500 12.15 -22.99 -1.83
N LYS A 501 10.94 -22.84 -1.29
CA LYS A 501 10.06 -23.97 -0.99
C LYS A 501 9.49 -24.53 -2.30
N PRO A 502 9.40 -25.89 -2.44
CA PRO A 502 8.73 -26.46 -3.59
C PRO A 502 7.27 -25.96 -3.64
N VAL A 503 6.88 -25.37 -4.75
CA VAL A 503 5.51 -24.89 -4.96
C VAL A 503 4.56 -26.08 -4.73
N SER A 504 3.68 -25.97 -3.74
CA SER A 504 2.76 -27.06 -3.44
C SER A 504 1.82 -27.26 -4.63
N GLN A 505 1.84 -28.44 -5.26
CA GLN A 505 1.03 -28.80 -6.43
C GLN A 505 -0.50 -28.86 -6.15
N LYS A 506 -0.99 -28.24 -5.08
CA LYS A 506 -2.41 -28.32 -4.69
C LYS A 506 -3.34 -27.32 -5.38
N ASN A 507 -2.80 -26.37 -6.14
CA ASN A 507 -3.63 -25.51 -6.98
C ASN A 507 -3.32 -25.84 -8.44
N GLU A 508 -4.19 -26.60 -9.08
CA GLU A 508 -4.20 -26.63 -10.56
C GLU A 508 -4.31 -25.18 -11.05
N PRO A 509 -3.44 -24.73 -11.98
CA PRO A 509 -3.48 -23.37 -12.49
C PRO A 509 -4.88 -23.08 -13.04
N THR A 510 -5.45 -21.94 -12.63
CA THR A 510 -6.75 -21.49 -13.11
C THR A 510 -6.72 -21.26 -14.61
N SER A 511 -7.86 -21.18 -15.26
CA SER A 511 -7.92 -20.86 -16.71
C SER A 511 -7.21 -19.53 -17.03
N SER A 512 -7.13 -18.59 -16.07
CA SER A 512 -6.41 -17.31 -16.18
C SER A 512 -4.88 -17.51 -16.15
N ASP A 513 -4.38 -18.38 -15.27
CA ASP A 513 -2.93 -18.66 -15.17
C ASP A 513 -2.44 -19.41 -16.42
N ASN A 514 -3.25 -20.33 -16.92
CA ASN A 514 -2.98 -21.02 -18.17
C ASN A 514 -2.97 -20.07 -19.37
N LEU A 515 -3.84 -19.05 -19.40
CA LEU A 515 -3.84 -18.01 -20.43
C LEU A 515 -2.57 -17.14 -20.35
N SER A 516 -2.18 -16.70 -19.16
CA SER A 516 -0.97 -15.91 -18.98
C SER A 516 0.31 -16.69 -19.33
N ARG A 517 0.34 -17.99 -19.01
CA ARG A 517 1.45 -18.88 -19.39
C ARG A 517 1.48 -19.12 -20.90
N LEU A 518 0.31 -19.27 -21.52
CA LEU A 518 0.18 -19.43 -22.95
C LEU A 518 0.65 -18.19 -23.73
N ASP A 519 0.28 -17.00 -23.24
CA ASP A 519 0.75 -15.73 -23.81
C ASP A 519 2.27 -15.59 -23.70
N ALA A 520 2.86 -15.98 -22.56
CA ALA A 520 4.31 -15.98 -22.37
C ALA A 520 5.02 -16.94 -23.35
N LEU A 521 4.48 -18.15 -23.55
CA LEU A 521 4.99 -19.12 -24.52
C LEU A 521 4.87 -18.60 -25.97
N PHE A 522 3.79 -17.93 -26.31
CA PHE A 522 3.63 -17.32 -27.62
C PHE A 522 4.64 -16.20 -27.88
N LEU A 523 4.95 -15.37 -26.87
CA LEU A 523 6.00 -14.36 -26.95
C LEU A 523 7.39 -14.98 -27.17
N GLU A 524 7.69 -16.06 -26.44
CA GLU A 524 8.95 -16.78 -26.55
C GLU A 524 9.10 -17.43 -27.94
N ILE A 525 8.07 -18.11 -28.41
CA ILE A 525 8.03 -18.70 -29.78
C ILE A 525 8.16 -17.60 -30.84
N ALA A 526 7.49 -16.47 -30.69
CA ALA A 526 7.59 -15.35 -31.63
C ALA A 526 8.98 -14.71 -31.66
N SER A 527 9.71 -14.73 -30.53
CA SER A 527 11.08 -14.20 -30.44
C SER A 527 12.13 -15.06 -31.15
N THR A 528 11.87 -16.39 -31.22
CA THR A 528 12.81 -17.38 -31.77
C THR A 528 12.46 -17.80 -33.22
N SER A 529 11.27 -17.44 -33.71
CA SER A 529 10.74 -17.91 -34.98
C SER A 529 10.07 -16.78 -35.77
N SER A 530 10.16 -16.84 -37.11
CA SER A 530 9.38 -15.97 -38.00
C SER A 530 7.98 -16.54 -38.22
N SER A 531 6.96 -15.69 -38.17
CA SER A 531 5.56 -16.10 -38.38
C SER A 531 5.31 -16.72 -39.77
N GLY A 532 6.19 -16.37 -40.72
CA GLY A 532 5.96 -16.65 -42.13
C GLY A 532 4.75 -15.91 -42.71
N ASP A 533 4.09 -15.04 -41.93
CA ASP A 533 3.07 -14.10 -42.42
C ASP A 533 3.68 -12.71 -42.65
N PRO A 534 3.86 -12.30 -43.91
CA PRO A 534 4.50 -11.03 -44.24
C PRO A 534 3.75 -9.80 -43.66
N LYS A 535 2.45 -9.93 -43.39
CA LYS A 535 1.64 -8.83 -42.84
C LYS A 535 1.94 -8.59 -41.37
N ILE A 536 2.09 -9.63 -40.57
CA ILE A 536 2.42 -9.55 -39.14
C ILE A 536 3.84 -9.02 -38.98
N GLU A 537 4.81 -9.56 -39.72
CA GLU A 537 6.20 -9.10 -39.68
C GLU A 537 6.35 -7.63 -40.11
N LYS A 538 5.65 -7.22 -41.16
CA LYS A 538 5.60 -5.81 -41.58
C LYS A 538 5.01 -4.90 -40.48
N ARG A 539 3.96 -5.37 -39.79
CA ARG A 539 3.32 -4.62 -38.70
C ARG A 539 4.25 -4.44 -37.51
N ILE A 540 4.90 -5.51 -37.04
CA ILE A 540 5.87 -5.46 -35.95
C ILE A 540 7.05 -4.55 -36.32
N SER A 541 7.58 -4.67 -37.53
CA SER A 541 8.67 -3.82 -38.03
C SER A 541 8.29 -2.32 -38.05
N GLN A 542 7.05 -2.03 -38.46
CA GLN A 542 6.56 -0.65 -38.48
C GLN A 542 6.41 -0.10 -37.06
N LEU A 543 5.79 -0.87 -36.14
CA LEU A 543 5.61 -0.48 -34.74
C LEU A 543 6.95 -0.23 -34.02
N ARG A 544 7.97 -1.06 -34.29
CA ARG A 544 9.31 -0.87 -33.71
C ARG A 544 9.96 0.43 -34.22
N LYS A 545 9.79 0.78 -35.49
CA LYS A 545 10.26 2.07 -36.05
C LYS A 545 9.54 3.26 -35.40
N ASP A 546 8.24 3.15 -35.24
CA ASP A 546 7.42 4.21 -34.60
C ASP A 546 7.80 4.39 -33.10
N LEU A 547 8.10 3.29 -32.42
CA LEU A 547 8.60 3.29 -31.04
C LEU A 547 9.96 3.98 -30.92
N GLU A 548 10.89 3.64 -31.80
CA GLU A 548 12.22 4.24 -31.83
C GLU A 548 12.16 5.75 -32.11
N ALA A 549 11.33 6.17 -33.07
CA ALA A 549 11.10 7.57 -33.37
C ALA A 549 10.51 8.35 -32.18
N LYS A 550 9.56 7.74 -31.43
CA LYS A 550 9.00 8.36 -30.24
C LYS A 550 9.98 8.40 -29.07
N ARG A 551 10.79 7.36 -28.86
CA ARG A 551 11.84 7.35 -27.83
C ARG A 551 12.89 8.44 -28.11
N LYS A 552 13.30 8.62 -29.35
CA LYS A 552 14.20 9.70 -29.73
C LYS A 552 13.62 11.08 -29.42
N LYS A 553 12.35 11.33 -29.79
CA LYS A 553 11.66 12.59 -29.43
C LYS A 553 11.54 12.81 -27.92
N HIS A 554 11.31 11.75 -27.17
CA HIS A 554 11.25 11.80 -25.70
C HIS A 554 12.61 12.22 -25.12
N GLN A 555 13.70 11.62 -25.60
CA GLN A 555 15.06 11.95 -25.19
C GLN A 555 15.43 13.40 -25.54
N GLU A 556 15.09 13.87 -26.76
CA GLU A 556 15.29 15.27 -27.15
C GLU A 556 14.48 16.25 -26.27
N ALA A 557 13.25 15.88 -25.88
CA ALA A 557 12.43 16.68 -24.98
C ALA A 557 12.98 16.72 -23.53
N GLN A 558 13.55 15.61 -23.05
CA GLN A 558 14.24 15.56 -21.75
C GLN A 558 15.47 16.48 -21.73
N GLN A 559 16.30 16.44 -22.77
CA GLN A 559 17.45 17.34 -22.87
C GLN A 559 17.05 18.82 -22.95
N LYS A 560 15.96 19.13 -23.65
CA LYS A 560 15.42 20.50 -23.70
C LYS A 560 14.83 20.95 -22.37
N GLN A 561 14.19 20.06 -21.62
CA GLN A 561 13.70 20.37 -20.29
C GLN A 561 14.85 20.65 -19.31
N ALA A 562 15.90 19.81 -19.33
CA ALA A 562 17.09 19.98 -18.50
C ALA A 562 17.83 21.29 -18.77
N ASN A 563 17.82 21.76 -20.02
CA ASN A 563 18.50 22.99 -20.47
C ASN A 563 17.58 24.23 -20.48
N SER A 564 16.36 24.13 -19.94
CA SER A 564 15.38 25.24 -19.97
C SER A 564 15.79 26.39 -19.04
N PRO A 565 15.87 27.62 -19.56
CA PRO A 565 16.33 28.77 -18.77
C PRO A 565 15.31 29.30 -17.77
N ASN A 566 14.03 28.88 -17.86
CA ASN A 566 12.97 29.35 -16.97
C ASN A 566 11.94 28.24 -16.65
N ARG A 567 11.23 28.44 -15.52
CA ARG A 567 10.25 27.49 -14.98
C ARG A 567 9.05 27.25 -15.92
N ALA A 568 8.62 28.24 -16.68
CA ALA A 568 7.47 28.14 -17.57
C ALA A 568 7.76 27.20 -18.76
N GLU A 569 8.94 27.30 -19.36
CA GLU A 569 9.37 26.38 -20.42
C GLU A 569 9.56 24.95 -19.90
N ALA A 570 10.14 24.79 -18.72
CA ALA A 570 10.29 23.47 -18.09
C ALA A 570 8.93 22.77 -17.87
N VAL A 571 7.91 23.51 -17.46
CA VAL A 571 6.52 22.99 -17.32
C VAL A 571 5.94 22.59 -18.68
N GLN A 572 6.18 23.38 -19.73
CA GLN A 572 5.74 23.04 -21.08
C GLN A 572 6.36 21.72 -21.57
N TYR A 573 7.68 21.54 -21.38
CA TYR A 573 8.35 20.28 -21.72
C TYR A 573 7.86 19.11 -20.88
N SER A 574 7.51 19.30 -19.60
CA SER A 574 6.91 18.25 -18.75
C SER A 574 5.60 17.71 -19.35
N SER A 575 4.74 18.60 -19.87
CA SER A 575 3.51 18.20 -20.57
C SER A 575 3.79 17.40 -21.85
N ILE A 576 4.81 17.80 -22.62
CA ILE A 576 5.22 17.09 -23.83
C ILE A 576 5.75 15.70 -23.48
N LEU A 577 6.59 15.59 -22.45
CA LEU A 577 7.15 14.32 -21.96
C LEU A 577 6.06 13.36 -21.51
N SER A 578 5.06 13.83 -20.76
CA SER A 578 3.92 13.00 -20.34
C SER A 578 3.15 12.42 -21.54
N LYS A 579 2.89 13.22 -22.57
CA LYS A 579 2.22 12.76 -23.80
C LYS A 579 3.06 11.74 -24.58
N LEU A 580 4.38 11.97 -24.67
CA LEU A 580 5.29 11.04 -25.35
C LEU A 580 5.42 9.73 -24.59
N SER A 581 5.51 9.74 -23.26
CA SER A 581 5.55 8.54 -22.41
C SER A 581 4.29 7.68 -22.58
N LYS A 582 3.10 8.30 -22.56
CA LYS A 582 1.83 7.59 -22.82
C LYS A 582 1.80 6.98 -24.22
N GLY A 583 2.30 7.69 -25.21
CA GLY A 583 2.36 7.18 -26.59
C GLY A 583 3.39 6.07 -26.78
N ILE A 584 4.49 6.06 -26.03
CA ILE A 584 5.48 4.98 -26.00
C ILE A 584 4.82 3.73 -25.39
N ALA A 585 4.20 3.83 -24.21
CA ALA A 585 3.54 2.72 -23.55
C ALA A 585 2.43 2.07 -24.41
N SER A 586 1.68 2.89 -25.17
CA SER A 586 0.65 2.38 -26.09
C SER A 586 1.24 1.55 -27.23
N ILE A 587 2.38 1.97 -27.81
CA ILE A 587 3.04 1.23 -28.91
C ILE A 587 3.69 -0.05 -28.36
N GLU A 588 4.28 -0.02 -27.18
CA GLU A 588 4.86 -1.19 -26.53
C GLU A 588 3.80 -2.26 -26.27
N ALA A 589 2.60 -1.86 -25.81
CA ALA A 589 1.46 -2.77 -25.62
C ALA A 589 0.99 -3.37 -26.96
N GLU A 590 0.96 -2.58 -28.03
CA GLU A 590 0.55 -3.08 -29.36
C GLU A 590 1.59 -4.03 -29.96
N ILE A 591 2.89 -3.78 -29.76
CA ILE A 591 3.95 -4.71 -30.13
C ILE A 591 3.77 -6.03 -29.43
N LYS A 592 3.62 -6.04 -28.09
CA LYS A 592 3.43 -7.24 -27.28
C LYS A 592 2.21 -8.05 -27.74
N PHE A 593 1.07 -7.39 -27.97
CA PHE A 593 -0.13 -8.05 -28.46
C PHE A 593 0.08 -8.70 -29.85
N THR A 594 0.77 -8.01 -30.76
CA THR A 594 1.03 -8.51 -32.12
C THR A 594 2.03 -9.69 -32.09
N GLU A 595 3.01 -9.67 -31.19
CA GLU A 595 3.97 -10.77 -30.99
C GLU A 595 3.30 -12.02 -30.40
N ILE A 596 2.37 -11.87 -29.44
CA ILE A 596 1.55 -12.98 -28.91
C ILE A 596 0.73 -13.61 -30.03
N GLU A 597 0.06 -12.82 -30.86
CA GLU A 597 -0.72 -13.35 -31.99
C GLU A 597 0.17 -14.04 -33.04
N CYS A 598 1.37 -13.54 -33.25
CA CYS A 598 2.39 -14.18 -34.08
C CYS A 598 2.75 -15.57 -33.54
N GLY A 599 3.11 -15.69 -32.27
CA GLY A 599 3.43 -16.97 -31.62
C GLY A 599 2.27 -17.96 -31.67
N ARG A 600 1.05 -17.47 -31.44
CA ARG A 600 -0.18 -18.28 -31.56
C ARG A 600 -0.37 -18.84 -32.96
N GLN A 601 -0.12 -18.05 -34.00
CA GLN A 601 -0.25 -18.53 -35.40
C GLN A 601 0.82 -19.54 -35.77
N ILE A 602 2.05 -19.40 -35.27
CA ILE A 602 3.11 -20.40 -35.47
C ILE A 602 2.71 -21.76 -34.88
N VAL A 603 2.18 -21.76 -33.65
CA VAL A 603 1.73 -22.99 -32.97
C VAL A 603 0.55 -23.64 -33.68
N LEU A 604 -0.42 -22.84 -34.17
CA LEU A 604 -1.60 -23.35 -34.87
C LEU A 604 -1.26 -23.90 -36.28
N ALA A 605 -0.25 -23.31 -36.94
CA ALA A 605 0.18 -23.75 -38.27
C ALA A 605 0.87 -25.14 -38.28
N GLY A 606 1.26 -25.67 -37.10
CA GLY A 606 1.83 -27.01 -36.97
C GLY A 606 3.18 -27.19 -37.70
N LYS A 607 3.89 -26.10 -38.02
CA LYS A 607 5.14 -26.19 -38.76
C LYS A 607 6.23 -26.81 -37.89
N GLU A 608 6.65 -28.02 -38.26
CA GLU A 608 7.83 -28.67 -37.64
C GLU A 608 9.08 -27.85 -37.96
N GLY A 609 9.90 -27.54 -36.93
CA GLY A 609 11.20 -26.90 -37.08
C GLY A 609 11.29 -25.45 -36.57
N PHE A 610 10.26 -24.93 -35.92
CA PHE A 610 10.27 -23.56 -35.35
C PHE A 610 10.10 -23.58 -33.82
N GLY A 611 11.04 -22.99 -33.10
CA GLY A 611 11.13 -22.97 -31.65
C GLY A 611 11.71 -24.26 -31.05
N GLU A 612 12.06 -24.25 -29.76
CA GLU A 612 12.34 -25.53 -29.08
C GLU A 612 11.06 -26.37 -29.08
N ALA A 613 11.13 -27.57 -29.55
CA ALA A 613 9.99 -28.49 -29.72
C ALA A 613 9.15 -28.63 -28.43
N ALA A 614 9.79 -28.56 -27.26
CA ALA A 614 9.16 -28.62 -25.95
C ALA A 614 8.19 -27.44 -25.67
N GLN A 615 8.51 -26.22 -26.09
CA GLN A 615 7.66 -25.03 -25.85
C GLN A 615 6.39 -25.05 -26.71
N ALA A 616 6.53 -25.47 -27.97
CA ALA A 616 5.39 -25.61 -28.86
C ALA A 616 4.43 -26.75 -28.41
N GLU A 617 4.96 -27.81 -27.80
CA GLU A 617 4.19 -28.90 -27.24
C GLU A 617 3.48 -28.50 -25.97
N GLU A 618 4.14 -27.78 -25.06
CA GLU A 618 3.53 -27.19 -23.85
C GLU A 618 2.38 -26.24 -24.21
N ALA A 619 2.56 -25.37 -25.21
CA ALA A 619 1.52 -24.44 -25.67
C ALA A 619 0.30 -25.21 -26.24
N ARG A 620 0.52 -26.28 -26.99
CA ARG A 620 -0.58 -27.16 -27.53
C ARG A 620 -1.32 -27.86 -26.41
N GLU A 621 -0.62 -28.39 -25.40
CA GLU A 621 -1.25 -29.01 -24.23
C GLU A 621 -2.10 -28.03 -23.43
N LEU A 622 -1.59 -26.81 -23.17
CA LEU A 622 -2.34 -25.77 -22.49
C LEU A 622 -3.56 -25.31 -23.27
N MET A 623 -3.46 -25.18 -24.60
CA MET A 623 -4.60 -24.90 -25.47
C MET A 623 -5.66 -25.99 -25.41
N ALA A 624 -5.24 -27.27 -25.38
CA ALA A 624 -6.15 -28.39 -25.27
C ALA A 624 -6.87 -28.43 -23.91
N LYS A 625 -6.16 -28.15 -22.81
CA LYS A 625 -6.73 -28.01 -21.45
C LYS A 625 -7.74 -26.86 -21.36
N LEU A 626 -7.42 -25.69 -21.92
CA LEU A 626 -8.33 -24.53 -21.95
C LEU A 626 -9.60 -24.83 -22.80
N LYS A 627 -9.45 -25.55 -23.92
CA LYS A 627 -10.58 -25.94 -24.77
C LYS A 627 -11.49 -26.95 -24.07
N ALA A 628 -10.93 -27.84 -23.24
CA ALA A 628 -11.70 -28.80 -22.45
C ALA A 628 -12.51 -28.15 -21.33
N LEU A 629 -11.94 -27.05 -20.71
CA LEU A 629 -12.58 -26.29 -19.63
C LEU A 629 -13.70 -25.35 -20.13
N SER A 630 -13.73 -24.99 -21.41
CA SER A 630 -14.73 -24.09 -22.01
C SER A 630 -15.12 -24.51 -23.43
N PRO A 631 -16.06 -25.43 -23.59
CA PRO A 631 -16.48 -25.94 -24.91
C PRO A 631 -16.96 -24.86 -25.90
N ASN A 632 -17.30 -23.65 -25.40
CA ASN A 632 -17.82 -22.54 -26.21
C ASN A 632 -16.80 -21.44 -26.53
N ALA A 633 -15.53 -21.57 -26.13
CA ALA A 633 -14.50 -20.55 -26.37
C ALA A 633 -13.92 -20.53 -27.81
N SER A 634 -14.33 -21.45 -28.68
CA SER A 634 -13.82 -21.58 -30.06
C SER A 634 -14.51 -20.67 -31.08
N LYS A 635 -15.36 -19.70 -30.65
CA LYS A 635 -16.07 -18.77 -31.56
C LYS A 635 -15.85 -17.28 -31.21
N LYS A 636 -14.70 -16.94 -30.68
CA LYS A 636 -14.28 -15.51 -30.62
C LYS A 636 -12.83 -15.37 -31.02
#